data_9d8f5a278e0877139e8f56898236edbd
#
_entry.id   9d8f5a278e0877139e8f56898236edbd
#
_cell.length_a   1.000
_cell.length_b   1.000
_cell.length_c   1.000
_cell.angle_alpha   90.00
_cell.angle_beta   90.00
_cell.angle_gamma   90.00
#
_symmetry.space_group_name_H-M   'P 1'
#
loop_
_entity.id
_entity.type
_entity.pdbx_description
1 polymer ?
#
loop_
_entity_poly.entity_id
_entity_poly.type
_entity_poly.pdbx_seq_one_letter_code
_entity_poly.pdbx_strand_id
1 'polypeptide(L)'
;MAQAESDAKKGWDKVYSEGFMTMWYPNEDIIRFCSRLIRKRLTHDRYEIKRPVERVLDLGCGNGRHAIYFARQGLKAAGIDVSEQAIEWAKDWALLEGLEVDFRVGDIEHLPYEDHSFDAVVSHGVLDHVPMQTAKRAAEEVQRVLRPGGLFYCDLRSTEDFEYGIGEEAAPNTFVVGEGYEKGLVQHFFSPNETKALFDGRFRILYSEITENRLGPDFRQKYSRWVFATESL
;
A
#
# COMPACT_ATOMS: atom_id res chain seq x y z
N MET A 1 -4.63 -10.52 19.60
CA MET A 1 -3.76 -10.26 18.45
C MET A 1 -3.80 -11.45 17.49
N ALA A 2 -3.30 -12.64 17.79
CA ALA A 2 -3.29 -13.81 16.89
C ALA A 2 -4.65 -14.17 16.23
N GLN A 3 -5.78 -13.98 16.91
CA GLN A 3 -7.11 -14.23 16.34
C GLN A 3 -7.48 -13.20 15.28
N ALA A 4 -7.22 -11.91 15.52
CA ALA A 4 -7.53 -10.83 14.56
C ALA A 4 -6.67 -10.94 13.29
N GLU A 5 -5.40 -11.32 13.40
CA GLU A 5 -4.51 -11.62 12.26
C GLU A 5 -5.03 -12.80 11.44
N SER A 6 -5.45 -13.89 12.13
CA SER A 6 -6.05 -15.05 11.47
C SER A 6 -7.34 -14.70 10.72
N ASP A 7 -8.14 -13.79 11.27
CA ASP A 7 -9.42 -13.39 10.65
C ASP A 7 -9.20 -12.44 9.47
N ALA A 8 -8.24 -11.50 9.56
CA ALA A 8 -7.85 -10.64 8.44
C ALA A 8 -7.29 -11.46 7.27
N LYS A 9 -6.37 -12.41 7.55
CA LYS A 9 -5.83 -13.31 6.52
C LYS A 9 -6.93 -14.07 5.80
N LYS A 10 -7.84 -14.72 6.53
CA LYS A 10 -8.97 -15.47 5.96
C LYS A 10 -9.89 -14.57 5.12
N GLY A 11 -10.12 -13.34 5.58
CA GLY A 11 -10.92 -12.37 4.87
C GLY A 11 -10.31 -12.02 3.51
N TRP A 12 -9.02 -11.69 3.48
CA TRP A 12 -8.31 -11.36 2.25
C TRP A 12 -8.16 -12.58 1.31
N ASP A 13 -7.82 -13.78 1.82
CA ASP A 13 -7.80 -15.00 1.02
C ASP A 13 -9.14 -15.24 0.32
N LYS A 14 -10.26 -15.00 1.02
CA LYS A 14 -11.60 -15.08 0.42
C LYS A 14 -11.79 -14.04 -0.69
N VAL A 15 -11.44 -12.77 -0.45
CA VAL A 15 -11.56 -11.69 -1.45
C VAL A 15 -10.83 -12.04 -2.74
N TYR A 16 -9.60 -12.55 -2.63
CA TYR A 16 -8.82 -12.96 -3.79
C TYR A 16 -9.38 -14.23 -4.44
N SER A 17 -9.71 -15.27 -3.67
CA SER A 17 -10.25 -16.52 -4.22
C SER A 17 -11.57 -16.34 -4.97
N GLU A 18 -12.40 -15.38 -4.58
CA GLU A 18 -13.64 -15.02 -5.27
C GLU A 18 -13.44 -14.10 -6.48
N GLY A 19 -12.19 -13.68 -6.76
CA GLY A 19 -11.82 -12.91 -7.95
C GLY A 19 -12.23 -11.43 -7.91
N PHE A 20 -12.53 -10.88 -6.73
CA PHE A 20 -12.95 -9.47 -6.62
C PHE A 20 -11.80 -8.47 -6.84
N MET A 21 -10.57 -8.83 -6.48
CA MET A 21 -9.40 -7.98 -6.63
C MET A 21 -8.60 -8.31 -7.90
N THR A 22 -9.19 -8.03 -9.06
CA THR A 22 -8.63 -8.36 -10.39
C THR A 22 -8.01 -7.17 -11.12
N MET A 23 -7.49 -6.18 -10.40
CA MET A 23 -6.78 -5.05 -11.02
C MET A 23 -5.35 -5.44 -11.39
N TRP A 24 -5.05 -5.38 -12.69
CA TRP A 24 -3.75 -5.79 -13.27
C TRP A 24 -2.83 -4.62 -13.63
N TYR A 25 -3.30 -3.38 -13.48
CA TYR A 25 -2.55 -2.19 -13.81
C TYR A 25 -2.11 -1.47 -12.52
N PRO A 26 -0.91 -0.88 -12.50
CA PRO A 26 -0.47 -0.09 -11.36
C PRO A 26 -1.39 1.12 -11.18
N ASN A 27 -1.57 1.55 -9.94
CA ASN A 27 -2.30 2.77 -9.64
C ASN A 27 -1.55 3.99 -10.22
N GLU A 28 -2.30 5.00 -10.67
CA GLU A 28 -1.72 6.20 -11.27
C GLU A 28 -0.81 6.96 -10.30
N ASP A 29 -1.15 6.99 -9.01
CA ASP A 29 -0.35 7.69 -8.01
C ASP A 29 1.00 7.00 -7.76
N ILE A 30 1.07 5.66 -7.88
CA ILE A 30 2.33 4.91 -7.86
C ILE A 30 3.19 5.28 -9.10
N ILE A 31 2.58 5.40 -10.27
CA ILE A 31 3.28 5.83 -11.49
C ILE A 31 3.79 7.26 -11.32
N ARG A 32 2.98 8.17 -10.76
CA ARG A 32 3.37 9.55 -10.46
C ARG A 32 4.51 9.61 -9.44
N PHE A 33 4.42 8.84 -8.36
CA PHE A 33 5.47 8.73 -7.35
C PHE A 33 6.80 8.28 -8.00
N CYS A 34 6.77 7.19 -8.77
CA CYS A 34 7.95 6.70 -9.49
C CYS A 34 8.51 7.79 -10.41
N SER A 35 7.67 8.44 -11.21
CA SER A 35 8.08 9.47 -12.17
C SER A 35 8.64 10.72 -11.51
N ARG A 36 8.09 11.13 -10.37
CA ARG A 36 8.50 12.36 -9.66
C ARG A 36 9.78 12.16 -8.85
N LEU A 37 9.93 11.01 -8.19
CA LEU A 37 10.96 10.82 -7.16
C LEU A 37 12.01 9.75 -7.48
N ILE A 38 11.72 8.80 -8.35
CA ILE A 38 12.65 7.69 -8.66
C ILE A 38 13.26 7.88 -10.05
N ARG A 39 12.44 7.70 -11.09
CA ARG A 39 12.87 7.84 -12.48
C ARG A 39 11.72 8.26 -13.39
N LYS A 40 11.97 9.22 -14.24
CA LYS A 40 11.01 9.67 -15.26
C LYS A 40 11.38 9.08 -16.61
N ARG A 41 10.44 8.37 -17.22
CA ARG A 41 10.63 7.89 -18.59
C ARG A 41 10.57 9.04 -19.59
N LEU A 42 11.59 9.21 -20.40
CA LEU A 42 11.69 10.26 -21.43
C LEU A 42 11.37 9.72 -22.82
N THR A 43 11.83 8.48 -23.12
CA THR A 43 11.54 7.75 -24.37
C THR A 43 11.28 6.28 -24.04
N HIS A 44 11.07 5.43 -25.04
CA HIS A 44 10.87 3.99 -24.83
C HIS A 44 12.04 3.28 -24.11
N ASP A 45 13.26 3.82 -24.21
CA ASP A 45 14.51 3.23 -23.71
C ASP A 45 15.35 4.17 -22.83
N ARG A 46 14.91 5.42 -22.62
CA ARG A 46 15.67 6.42 -21.85
C ARG A 46 14.90 6.95 -20.65
N TYR A 47 15.59 7.00 -19.52
CA TYR A 47 15.09 7.51 -18.25
C TYR A 47 15.93 8.67 -17.73
N GLU A 48 15.29 9.63 -17.09
CA GLU A 48 15.91 10.60 -16.19
C GLU A 48 15.85 10.03 -14.76
N ILE A 49 17.01 9.74 -14.19
CA ILE A 49 17.09 9.24 -12.81
C ILE A 49 16.98 10.43 -11.85
N LYS A 50 15.99 10.40 -10.98
CA LYS A 50 15.75 11.43 -9.96
C LYS A 50 16.48 11.09 -8.65
N ARG A 51 16.44 9.80 -8.27
CA ARG A 51 17.14 9.24 -7.11
C ARG A 51 17.69 7.85 -7.46
N PRO A 52 18.82 7.45 -6.86
CA PRO A 52 19.41 6.13 -7.10
C PRO A 52 18.67 5.03 -6.33
N VAL A 53 17.46 4.71 -6.77
CA VAL A 53 16.65 3.60 -6.24
C VAL A 53 16.93 2.35 -7.03
N GLU A 54 17.31 1.27 -6.35
CA GLU A 54 17.54 -0.05 -6.93
C GLU A 54 16.53 -1.09 -6.42
N ARG A 55 16.19 -1.05 -5.11
CA ARG A 55 15.33 -2.03 -4.46
C ARG A 55 14.04 -1.38 -3.95
N VAL A 56 12.91 -1.94 -4.34
CA VAL A 56 11.58 -1.46 -3.95
C VAL A 56 10.77 -2.58 -3.32
N LEU A 57 10.12 -2.31 -2.19
CA LEU A 57 9.14 -3.18 -1.56
C LEU A 57 7.72 -2.66 -1.82
N ASP A 58 6.83 -3.55 -2.26
CA ASP A 58 5.38 -3.34 -2.32
C ASP A 58 4.76 -3.97 -1.07
N LEU A 59 4.32 -3.14 -0.12
CA LEU A 59 3.76 -3.53 1.17
C LEU A 59 2.25 -3.76 1.00
N GLY A 60 1.75 -4.96 1.30
CA GLY A 60 0.39 -5.38 0.99
C GLY A 60 0.19 -5.47 -0.53
N CYS A 61 1.07 -6.20 -1.21
CA CYS A 61 1.19 -6.16 -2.67
C CYS A 61 0.00 -6.76 -3.43
N GLY A 62 -0.87 -7.52 -2.75
CA GLY A 62 -1.95 -8.23 -3.39
C GLY A 62 -1.45 -9.13 -4.53
N ASN A 63 -2.09 -9.05 -5.69
CA ASN A 63 -1.68 -9.78 -6.90
C ASN A 63 -0.39 -9.27 -7.56
N GLY A 64 0.34 -8.38 -6.92
CA GLY A 64 1.69 -7.95 -7.32
C GLY A 64 1.75 -6.84 -8.37
N ARG A 65 0.65 -6.15 -8.68
CA ARG A 65 0.58 -5.18 -9.79
C ARG A 65 1.61 -4.05 -9.72
N HIS A 66 1.94 -3.57 -8.53
CA HIS A 66 2.94 -2.50 -8.34
C HIS A 66 4.36 -3.07 -8.33
N ALA A 67 4.59 -4.20 -7.65
CA ALA A 67 5.89 -4.88 -7.67
C ALA A 67 6.31 -5.26 -9.10
N ILE A 68 5.38 -5.83 -9.88
CA ILE A 68 5.59 -6.14 -11.32
C ILE A 68 5.85 -4.87 -12.13
N TYR A 69 5.12 -3.78 -11.86
CA TYR A 69 5.40 -2.49 -12.50
C TYR A 69 6.85 -2.04 -12.26
N PHE A 70 7.34 -2.11 -11.03
CA PHE A 70 8.72 -1.73 -10.70
C PHE A 70 9.74 -2.67 -11.34
N ALA A 71 9.48 -3.98 -11.35
CA ALA A 71 10.34 -4.95 -12.03
C ALA A 71 10.44 -4.67 -13.55
N ARG A 72 9.32 -4.34 -14.20
CA ARG A 72 9.31 -3.89 -15.62
C ARG A 72 10.11 -2.61 -15.86
N GLN A 73 10.29 -1.77 -14.83
CA GLN A 73 11.15 -0.60 -14.89
C GLN A 73 12.64 -0.95 -14.66
N GLY A 74 13.00 -2.23 -14.46
CA GLY A 74 14.34 -2.69 -14.21
C GLY A 74 14.82 -2.45 -12.77
N LEU A 75 13.89 -2.34 -11.81
CA LEU A 75 14.18 -2.28 -10.38
C LEU A 75 14.10 -3.69 -9.78
N LYS A 76 14.88 -3.97 -8.74
CA LYS A 76 14.73 -5.17 -7.93
C LYS A 76 13.50 -5.00 -7.04
N ALA A 77 12.42 -5.69 -7.39
CA ALA A 77 11.15 -5.57 -6.69
C ALA A 77 10.93 -6.74 -5.72
N ALA A 78 10.33 -6.44 -4.59
CA ALA A 78 9.77 -7.41 -3.64
C ALA A 78 8.32 -7.05 -3.35
N GLY A 79 7.52 -8.02 -2.95
CA GLY A 79 6.14 -7.83 -2.51
C GLY A 79 5.82 -8.72 -1.32
N ILE A 80 5.07 -8.19 -0.37
CA ILE A 80 4.58 -8.95 0.79
C ILE A 80 3.09 -8.72 0.96
N ASP A 81 2.36 -9.80 1.21
CA ASP A 81 0.92 -9.76 1.51
C ASP A 81 0.56 -10.85 2.50
N VAL A 82 -0.50 -10.65 3.28
CA VAL A 82 -0.99 -11.64 4.24
C VAL A 82 -1.72 -12.79 3.55
N SER A 83 -2.27 -12.55 2.35
CA SER A 83 -3.02 -13.54 1.57
C SER A 83 -2.08 -14.46 0.79
N GLU A 84 -2.17 -15.76 1.06
CA GLU A 84 -1.47 -16.80 0.29
C GLU A 84 -1.95 -16.82 -1.16
N GLN A 85 -3.26 -16.68 -1.36
CA GLN A 85 -3.87 -16.69 -2.70
C GLN A 85 -3.39 -15.53 -3.56
N ALA A 86 -3.27 -14.32 -2.96
CA ALA A 86 -2.75 -13.15 -3.66
C ALA A 86 -1.29 -13.36 -4.09
N ILE A 87 -0.47 -13.92 -3.19
CA ILE A 87 0.94 -14.19 -3.46
C ILE A 87 1.14 -15.27 -4.53
N GLU A 88 0.28 -16.31 -4.56
CA GLU A 88 0.29 -17.29 -5.65
C GLU A 88 0.04 -16.61 -7.00
N TRP A 89 -0.99 -15.79 -7.11
CA TRP A 89 -1.28 -15.04 -8.35
C TRP A 89 -0.14 -14.10 -8.75
N ALA A 90 0.46 -13.41 -7.78
CA ALA A 90 1.59 -12.52 -8.03
C ALA A 90 2.81 -13.27 -8.60
N LYS A 91 3.12 -14.46 -8.05
CA LYS A 91 4.21 -15.33 -8.53
C LYS A 91 3.94 -15.86 -9.94
N ASP A 92 2.72 -16.34 -10.19
CA ASP A 92 2.33 -16.84 -11.50
C ASP A 92 2.41 -15.73 -12.55
N TRP A 93 1.96 -14.54 -12.23
CA TRP A 93 2.06 -13.40 -13.14
C TRP A 93 3.51 -13.01 -13.42
N ALA A 94 4.37 -12.91 -12.40
CA ALA A 94 5.78 -12.62 -12.61
C ALA A 94 6.46 -13.68 -13.48
N LEU A 95 6.15 -14.97 -13.26
CA LEU A 95 6.66 -16.08 -14.06
C LEU A 95 6.23 -15.97 -15.53
N LEU A 96 4.95 -15.69 -15.80
CA LEU A 96 4.43 -15.52 -17.15
C LEU A 96 5.11 -14.37 -17.92
N GLU A 97 5.56 -13.36 -17.19
CA GLU A 97 6.28 -12.21 -17.78
C GLU A 97 7.80 -12.35 -17.80
N GLY A 98 8.34 -13.45 -17.25
CA GLY A 98 9.78 -13.66 -17.13
C GLY A 98 10.47 -12.65 -16.21
N LEU A 99 9.76 -12.16 -15.18
CA LEU A 99 10.25 -11.20 -14.21
C LEU A 99 10.68 -11.89 -12.92
N GLU A 100 11.79 -11.45 -12.35
CA GLU A 100 12.23 -11.88 -11.02
C GLU A 100 11.72 -10.88 -9.97
N VAL A 101 10.78 -11.33 -9.12
CA VAL A 101 10.22 -10.56 -8.00
C VAL A 101 10.17 -11.45 -6.76
N ASP A 102 10.65 -10.94 -5.62
CA ASP A 102 10.64 -11.65 -4.33
C ASP A 102 9.26 -11.50 -3.67
N PHE A 103 8.33 -12.40 -3.95
CA PHE A 103 7.00 -12.41 -3.34
C PHE A 103 6.94 -13.32 -2.12
N ARG A 104 6.51 -12.76 -0.98
CA ARG A 104 6.39 -13.47 0.30
C ARG A 104 5.01 -13.31 0.93
N VAL A 105 4.52 -14.38 1.54
CA VAL A 105 3.39 -14.29 2.48
C VAL A 105 3.93 -13.77 3.81
N GLY A 106 3.32 -12.75 4.38
CA GLY A 106 3.76 -12.20 5.65
C GLY A 106 2.93 -11.03 6.14
N ASP A 107 3.20 -10.63 7.38
CA ASP A 107 2.53 -9.54 8.06
C ASP A 107 3.31 -8.23 7.91
N ILE A 108 2.57 -7.13 7.75
CA ILE A 108 3.15 -5.78 7.65
C ILE A 108 3.74 -5.28 8.97
N GLU A 109 3.36 -5.87 10.10
CA GLU A 109 3.88 -5.54 11.43
C GLU A 109 5.22 -6.24 11.74
N HIS A 110 5.62 -7.24 10.92
CA HIS A 110 6.86 -8.03 11.11
C HIS A 110 7.44 -8.40 9.75
N LEU A 111 8.15 -7.46 9.12
CA LEU A 111 8.71 -7.67 7.79
C LEU A 111 9.92 -8.61 7.82
N PRO A 112 9.91 -9.72 7.05
CA PRO A 112 10.99 -10.71 7.03
C PRO A 112 12.18 -10.23 6.18
N TYR A 113 12.60 -8.98 6.36
CA TYR A 113 13.69 -8.33 5.67
C TYR A 113 14.65 -7.68 6.67
N GLU A 114 15.92 -7.60 6.29
CA GLU A 114 16.96 -6.96 7.09
C GLU A 114 16.76 -5.44 7.16
N ASP A 115 17.33 -4.80 8.19
CA ASP A 115 17.38 -3.36 8.32
C ASP A 115 18.04 -2.74 7.08
N HIS A 116 17.53 -1.60 6.65
CA HIS A 116 18.12 -0.82 5.56
C HIS A 116 18.28 -1.59 4.24
N SER A 117 17.38 -2.54 3.95
CA SER A 117 17.47 -3.40 2.77
C SER A 117 16.77 -2.83 1.53
N PHE A 118 15.97 -1.76 1.67
CA PHE A 118 15.23 -1.14 0.57
C PHE A 118 15.54 0.35 0.41
N ASP A 119 15.49 0.82 -0.83
CA ASP A 119 15.61 2.24 -1.18
C ASP A 119 14.25 2.93 -1.22
N ALA A 120 13.19 2.16 -1.49
CA ALA A 120 11.82 2.65 -1.48
C ALA A 120 10.85 1.56 -1.00
N VAL A 121 9.79 1.98 -0.31
CA VAL A 121 8.63 1.16 0.04
C VAL A 121 7.39 1.87 -0.50
N VAL A 122 6.47 1.12 -1.08
CA VAL A 122 5.15 1.63 -1.48
C VAL A 122 4.07 0.82 -0.78
N SER A 123 2.99 1.49 -0.38
CA SER A 123 1.81 0.88 0.23
C SER A 123 0.57 1.56 -0.34
N HIS A 124 -0.29 0.81 -1.04
CA HIS A 124 -1.48 1.36 -1.66
C HIS A 124 -2.72 0.55 -1.27
N GLY A 125 -3.65 1.19 -0.53
CA GLY A 125 -4.87 0.55 -0.05
C GLY A 125 -4.60 -0.55 0.97
N VAL A 126 -3.70 -0.34 1.93
CA VAL A 126 -3.28 -1.34 2.92
C VAL A 126 -3.42 -0.81 4.34
N LEU A 127 -2.81 0.34 4.64
CA LEU A 127 -2.80 0.87 6.01
C LEU A 127 -4.17 1.33 6.48
N ASP A 128 -5.09 1.56 5.58
CA ASP A 128 -6.49 1.84 5.86
C ASP A 128 -7.36 0.57 6.03
N HIS A 129 -6.79 -0.63 5.85
CA HIS A 129 -7.46 -1.91 6.16
C HIS A 129 -6.97 -2.55 7.46
N VAL A 130 -6.32 -1.78 8.29
CA VAL A 130 -5.87 -2.23 9.62
C VAL A 130 -6.16 -1.15 10.68
N PRO A 131 -6.30 -1.51 11.97
CA PRO A 131 -6.43 -0.52 13.04
C PRO A 131 -5.22 0.41 13.10
N MET A 132 -5.42 1.66 13.57
CA MET A 132 -4.37 2.68 13.70
C MET A 132 -3.10 2.17 14.41
N GLN A 133 -3.24 1.31 15.42
CA GLN A 133 -2.10 0.78 16.14
C GLN A 133 -1.24 -0.15 15.26
N THR A 134 -1.88 -0.98 14.43
CA THR A 134 -1.20 -1.82 13.43
C THR A 134 -0.54 -0.97 12.35
N ALA A 135 -1.22 0.07 11.85
CA ALA A 135 -0.63 1.01 10.89
C ALA A 135 0.65 1.69 11.43
N LYS A 136 0.68 2.04 12.73
CA LYS A 136 1.88 2.59 13.38
C LYS A 136 3.03 1.61 13.42
N ARG A 137 2.77 0.35 13.81
CA ARG A 137 3.81 -0.71 13.82
C ARG A 137 4.32 -1.00 12.41
N ALA A 138 3.42 -1.02 11.42
CA ALA A 138 3.82 -1.15 10.03
C ALA A 138 4.72 0.02 9.59
N ALA A 139 4.43 1.25 9.99
CA ALA A 139 5.28 2.40 9.69
C ALA A 139 6.67 2.32 10.38
N GLU A 140 6.75 1.72 11.57
CA GLU A 140 8.02 1.43 12.27
C GLU A 140 8.83 0.39 11.50
N GLU A 141 8.20 -0.69 11.03
CA GLU A 141 8.84 -1.70 10.19
C GLU A 141 9.28 -1.14 8.84
N VAL A 142 8.45 -0.31 8.21
CA VAL A 142 8.84 0.40 6.98
C VAL A 142 10.09 1.26 7.21
N GLN A 143 10.14 2.02 8.30
CA GLN A 143 11.32 2.80 8.65
C GLN A 143 12.55 1.90 8.86
N ARG A 144 12.40 0.79 9.55
CA ARG A 144 13.48 -0.16 9.82
C ARG A 144 14.08 -0.73 8.55
N VAL A 145 13.25 -1.16 7.61
CA VAL A 145 13.73 -1.79 6.36
C VAL A 145 14.22 -0.77 5.32
N LEU A 146 13.81 0.49 5.43
CA LEU A 146 14.30 1.56 4.56
C LEU A 146 15.72 1.98 4.94
N ARG A 147 16.54 2.26 3.94
CA ARG A 147 17.80 2.97 4.15
C ARG A 147 17.54 4.39 4.63
N PRO A 148 18.45 5.00 5.39
CA PRO A 148 18.37 6.43 5.69
C PRO A 148 18.21 7.24 4.39
N GLY A 149 17.23 8.13 4.35
CA GLY A 149 16.87 8.87 3.13
C GLY A 149 16.08 8.05 2.09
N GLY A 150 15.69 6.82 2.42
CA GLY A 150 14.82 5.98 1.58
C GLY A 150 13.40 6.54 1.48
N LEU A 151 12.72 6.23 0.39
CA LEU A 151 11.40 6.78 0.08
C LEU A 151 10.27 5.89 0.62
N PHE A 152 9.24 6.50 1.20
CA PHE A 152 8.00 5.80 1.51
C PHE A 152 6.81 6.51 0.86
N TYR A 153 6.05 5.76 0.06
CA TYR A 153 4.76 6.17 -0.48
C TYR A 153 3.65 5.40 0.24
N CYS A 154 2.61 6.10 0.67
CA CYS A 154 1.35 5.47 1.05
C CYS A 154 0.16 6.37 0.73
N ASP A 155 -1.01 5.74 0.59
CA ASP A 155 -2.29 6.39 0.57
C ASP A 155 -3.17 5.86 1.72
N LEU A 156 -4.06 6.73 2.23
CA LEU A 156 -4.85 6.48 3.43
C LEU A 156 -6.26 7.02 3.21
N ARG A 157 -7.30 6.29 3.56
CA ARG A 157 -8.67 6.83 3.55
C ARG A 157 -8.79 7.99 4.53
N SER A 158 -9.46 9.06 4.10
CA SER A 158 -9.69 10.25 4.92
C SER A 158 -11.01 10.14 5.69
N THR A 159 -11.09 10.77 6.85
CA THR A 159 -12.38 10.99 7.56
C THR A 159 -13.38 11.86 6.77
N GLU A 160 -12.96 12.43 5.64
CA GLU A 160 -13.82 13.15 4.69
C GLU A 160 -14.42 12.23 3.61
N ASP A 161 -14.08 10.94 3.62
CA ASP A 161 -14.60 9.93 2.68
C ASP A 161 -16.09 9.67 2.96
N PHE A 162 -16.89 9.40 1.91
CA PHE A 162 -18.32 9.16 2.07
C PHE A 162 -18.65 7.86 2.82
N GLU A 163 -17.71 6.92 2.88
CA GLU A 163 -17.85 5.66 3.62
C GLU A 163 -17.53 5.81 5.12
N TYR A 164 -17.00 6.96 5.54
CA TYR A 164 -16.76 7.23 6.95
C TYR A 164 -18.04 7.12 7.79
N GLY A 165 -18.00 6.32 8.84
CA GLY A 165 -19.15 6.07 9.72
C GLY A 165 -20.12 5.00 9.21
N ILE A 166 -19.82 4.32 8.08
CA ILE A 166 -20.63 3.21 7.59
C ILE A 166 -20.09 1.91 8.17
N GLY A 167 -20.96 1.12 8.81
CA GLY A 167 -20.63 -0.13 9.48
C GLY A 167 -20.58 -0.02 11.00
N GLU A 168 -20.16 -1.08 11.66
CA GLU A 168 -20.00 -1.12 13.11
C GLU A 168 -18.64 -0.53 13.51
N GLU A 169 -18.64 0.46 14.39
CA GLU A 169 -17.39 1.05 14.88
C GLU A 169 -16.69 0.10 15.85
N ALA A 170 -15.56 -0.43 15.42
CA ALA A 170 -14.71 -1.35 16.21
C ALA A 170 -13.69 -0.61 17.09
N ALA A 171 -13.26 0.59 16.67
CA ALA A 171 -12.36 1.49 17.38
C ALA A 171 -12.52 2.91 16.80
N PRO A 172 -11.97 3.96 17.44
CA PRO A 172 -12.05 5.31 16.89
C PRO A 172 -11.62 5.36 15.41
N ASN A 173 -12.49 5.91 14.56
CA ASN A 173 -12.30 5.99 13.10
C ASN A 173 -12.10 4.65 12.37
N THR A 174 -12.42 3.52 13.01
CA THR A 174 -12.24 2.17 12.46
C THR A 174 -13.60 1.45 12.44
N PHE A 175 -14.05 1.05 11.26
CA PHE A 175 -15.34 0.44 11.05
C PHE A 175 -15.22 -0.96 10.43
N VAL A 176 -16.11 -1.88 10.82
CA VAL A 176 -16.22 -3.19 10.16
C VAL A 176 -17.12 -3.04 8.94
N VAL A 177 -16.62 -3.44 7.79
CA VAL A 177 -17.37 -3.38 6.53
C VAL A 177 -18.58 -4.32 6.59
N GLY A 178 -19.78 -3.76 6.46
CA GLY A 178 -21.04 -4.51 6.60
C GLY A 178 -21.47 -5.27 5.35
N GLU A 179 -21.06 -4.80 4.16
CA GLU A 179 -21.53 -5.29 2.86
C GLU A 179 -20.42 -5.32 1.82
N GLY A 180 -20.69 -5.95 0.68
CA GLY A 180 -19.75 -6.01 -0.44
C GLY A 180 -18.66 -7.08 -0.27
N TYR A 181 -17.63 -6.99 -1.12
CA TYR A 181 -16.56 -7.99 -1.19
C TYR A 181 -15.58 -7.92 0.01
N GLU A 182 -15.52 -6.78 0.70
CA GLU A 182 -14.69 -6.57 1.92
C GLU A 182 -15.50 -6.83 3.21
N LYS A 183 -16.70 -7.40 3.12
CA LYS A 183 -17.55 -7.65 4.28
C LYS A 183 -16.81 -8.41 5.39
N GLY A 184 -16.82 -7.83 6.59
CA GLY A 184 -16.15 -8.37 7.79
C GLY A 184 -14.70 -7.91 7.95
N LEU A 185 -14.11 -7.27 6.94
CA LEU A 185 -12.81 -6.60 7.07
C LEU A 185 -12.98 -5.24 7.76
N VAL A 186 -11.91 -4.71 8.31
CA VAL A 186 -11.92 -3.37 8.90
C VAL A 186 -11.46 -2.32 7.90
N GLN A 187 -12.03 -1.12 8.03
CA GLN A 187 -11.56 0.08 7.36
C GLN A 187 -11.29 1.16 8.40
N HIS A 188 -10.10 1.73 8.36
CA HIS A 188 -9.69 2.85 9.20
C HIS A 188 -9.63 4.13 8.36
N PHE A 189 -10.21 5.21 8.87
CA PHE A 189 -10.23 6.51 8.21
C PHE A 189 -9.35 7.48 8.98
N PHE A 190 -8.34 8.00 8.33
CA PHE A 190 -7.33 8.83 8.96
C PHE A 190 -7.76 10.30 9.05
N SER A 191 -7.83 10.82 10.25
CA SER A 191 -7.91 12.25 10.51
C SER A 191 -6.56 12.94 10.26
N PRO A 192 -6.50 14.27 10.09
CA PRO A 192 -5.24 15.00 9.96
C PRO A 192 -4.26 14.77 11.12
N ASN A 193 -4.78 14.57 12.33
CA ASN A 193 -3.93 14.30 13.51
C ASN A 193 -3.32 12.89 13.46
N GLU A 194 -4.08 11.91 13.00
CA GLU A 194 -3.59 10.52 12.86
C GLU A 194 -2.57 10.40 11.74
N THR A 195 -2.76 11.09 10.59
CA THR A 195 -1.74 11.12 9.54
C THR A 195 -0.45 11.72 10.05
N LYS A 196 -0.52 12.83 10.81
CA LYS A 196 0.66 13.41 11.45
C LYS A 196 1.33 12.42 12.41
N ALA A 197 0.56 11.77 13.28
CA ALA A 197 1.08 10.81 14.26
C ALA A 197 1.70 9.55 13.62
N LEU A 198 1.31 9.19 12.39
CA LEU A 198 1.88 8.07 11.65
C LEU A 198 3.33 8.36 11.22
N PHE A 199 3.63 9.61 10.82
CA PHE A 199 4.92 9.99 10.24
C PHE A 199 5.85 10.69 11.22
N ASP A 200 5.32 11.26 12.32
CA ASP A 200 6.07 12.12 13.24
C ASP A 200 7.29 11.40 13.85
N GLY A 201 8.45 12.08 13.76
CA GLY A 201 9.73 11.56 14.25
C GLY A 201 10.35 10.42 13.43
N ARG A 202 9.68 9.93 12.38
CA ARG A 202 10.16 8.82 11.53
C ARG A 202 10.44 9.24 10.10
N PHE A 203 9.60 10.14 9.57
CA PHE A 203 9.62 10.47 8.16
C PHE A 203 9.52 11.98 7.95
N ARG A 204 10.24 12.47 6.97
CA ARG A 204 10.08 13.82 6.43
C ARG A 204 9.12 13.78 5.25
N ILE A 205 8.02 14.52 5.31
CA ILE A 205 7.06 14.62 4.21
C ILE A 205 7.71 15.42 3.07
N LEU A 206 7.81 14.80 1.90
CA LEU A 206 8.30 15.43 0.66
C LEU A 206 7.16 16.11 -0.08
N TYR A 207 6.03 15.44 -0.19
CA TYR A 207 4.75 16.03 -0.59
C TYR A 207 3.59 15.25 0.03
N SER A 208 2.47 15.93 0.19
CA SER A 208 1.19 15.34 0.54
C SER A 208 0.09 16.00 -0.26
N GLU A 209 -0.90 15.24 -0.65
CA GLU A 209 -2.09 15.74 -1.35
C GLU A 209 -3.34 14.99 -0.87
N ILE A 210 -4.50 15.59 -1.03
CA ILE A 210 -5.79 14.92 -0.90
C ILE A 210 -6.31 14.68 -2.31
N THR A 211 -6.59 13.42 -2.63
CA THR A 211 -7.27 13.06 -3.86
C THR A 211 -8.75 12.86 -3.56
N GLU A 212 -9.61 13.52 -4.32
CA GLU A 212 -11.05 13.39 -4.20
C GLU A 212 -11.66 12.95 -5.54
N ASN A 213 -12.38 11.86 -5.51
CA ASN A 213 -13.16 11.37 -6.65
C ASN A 213 -14.64 11.41 -6.28
N ARG A 214 -15.46 11.97 -7.17
CA ARG A 214 -16.91 12.00 -6.99
C ARG A 214 -17.56 11.02 -7.94
N LEU A 215 -18.27 10.06 -7.40
CA LEU A 215 -18.93 8.99 -8.13
C LEU A 215 -20.45 9.01 -7.93
N GLY A 216 -21.12 8.13 -8.67
CA GLY A 216 -22.57 8.03 -8.70
C GLY A 216 -23.21 9.01 -9.69
N PRO A 217 -24.50 8.81 -10.03
CA PRO A 217 -25.20 9.59 -11.06
C PRO A 217 -25.37 11.07 -10.68
N ASP A 218 -25.29 11.40 -9.41
CA ASP A 218 -25.43 12.75 -8.84
C ASP A 218 -24.14 13.30 -8.24
N PHE A 219 -23.00 12.59 -8.39
CA PHE A 219 -21.66 12.93 -7.87
C PHE A 219 -21.63 13.18 -6.34
N ARG A 220 -22.51 12.53 -5.57
CA ARG A 220 -22.58 12.71 -4.12
C ARG A 220 -21.60 11.85 -3.34
N GLN A 221 -21.19 10.70 -3.89
CA GLN A 221 -20.23 9.83 -3.24
C GLN A 221 -18.82 10.42 -3.43
N LYS A 222 -18.28 11.02 -2.38
CA LYS A 222 -16.95 11.61 -2.35
C LYS A 222 -15.96 10.63 -1.76
N TYR A 223 -15.21 9.91 -2.59
CA TYR A 223 -14.05 9.16 -2.15
C TYR A 223 -12.90 10.13 -1.86
N SER A 224 -12.37 10.09 -0.66
CA SER A 224 -11.33 11.03 -0.22
C SER A 224 -10.16 10.27 0.40
N ARG A 225 -8.97 10.45 -0.17
CA ARG A 225 -7.74 9.80 0.29
C ARG A 225 -6.61 10.80 0.46
N TRP A 226 -5.87 10.64 1.54
CA TRP A 226 -4.55 11.23 1.70
C TRP A 226 -3.55 10.45 0.87
N VAL A 227 -2.66 11.15 0.18
CA VAL A 227 -1.52 10.58 -0.54
C VAL A 227 -0.26 11.21 0.01
N PHE A 228 0.69 10.39 0.42
CA PHE A 228 1.96 10.83 0.98
C PHE A 228 3.14 10.24 0.23
N ALA A 229 4.13 11.09 -0.03
CA ALA A 229 5.49 10.63 -0.31
C ALA A 229 6.40 11.24 0.73
N THR A 230 7.16 10.39 1.38
CA THR A 230 8.01 10.74 2.52
C THR A 230 9.41 10.19 2.35
N GLU A 231 10.33 10.64 3.18
CA GLU A 231 11.71 10.20 3.24
C GLU A 231 12.04 9.77 4.67
N SER A 232 12.64 8.60 4.85
CA SER A 232 13.08 8.07 6.14
C SER A 232 14.14 8.97 6.77
N LEU A 233 13.98 9.29 8.06
CA LEU A 233 14.93 10.09 8.84
C LEU A 233 16.11 9.26 9.32
#